data_522da1d74b827aaaf02d87c54c5dc48f
#
_entry.id   522da1d74b827aaaf02d87c54c5dc48f
#
_cell.length_a   1.000
_cell.length_b   1.000
_cell.length_c   1.000
_cell.angle_alpha   90.00
_cell.angle_beta   90.00
_cell.angle_gamma   90.00
#
_symmetry.space_group_name_H-M   'P 1'
#
loop_
_entity.id
_entity.type
_entity.pdbx_description
1 polymer ?
#
loop_
_entity_poly.entity_id
_entity_poly.type
_entity_poly.pdbx_seq_one_letter_code
_entity_poly.pdbx_strand_id
1 'polypeptide(L)'
;MNTWFRDGQMAGTSGRAKRLEAEMAEHYDVYYRVHAQTYGWLAWTKNGEAAGTAGLSKRLEGIQIVLVPKGGAAPANNYGGVVTTNKQTYIKK
;
A
#
# COMPACT_ATOMS: atom_id res chain seq x y z
N MET A 1 1.88 -12.17 3.65
CA MET A 1 1.09 -10.99 3.27
C MET A 1 1.92 -9.83 2.78
N ASN A 2 3.08 -9.71 3.27
CA ASN A 2 3.94 -8.59 2.95
C ASN A 2 4.27 -8.46 1.47
N THR A 3 4.33 -9.58 0.77
CA THR A 3 4.74 -9.56 -0.63
C THR A 3 3.72 -8.89 -1.54
N TRP A 4 2.48 -8.81 -1.11
CA TRP A 4 1.45 -8.19 -1.93
C TRP A 4 1.73 -6.71 -2.19
N PHE A 5 2.24 -6.02 -1.19
CA PHE A 5 2.47 -4.59 -1.28
C PHE A 5 3.89 -4.24 -1.63
N ARG A 6 4.68 -5.24 -1.82
CA ARG A 6 6.05 -5.11 -2.26
C ARG A 6 6.12 -5.60 -3.68
N ASP A 7 6.68 -4.83 -4.56
CA ASP A 7 6.86 -5.21 -5.97
C ASP A 7 5.55 -5.34 -6.76
N GLY A 8 4.44 -4.83 -6.23
CA GLY A 8 3.17 -4.88 -6.94
C GLY A 8 2.54 -6.24 -7.05
N GLN A 9 2.97 -7.19 -6.24
CA GLN A 9 2.42 -8.53 -6.28
C GLN A 9 1.25 -8.70 -5.35
N MET A 10 0.24 -9.42 -5.82
CA MET A 10 -0.89 -9.79 -4.98
C MET A 10 -0.55 -11.08 -4.24
N ALA A 11 -0.80 -11.09 -2.94
CA ALA A 11 -0.39 -12.19 -2.09
C ALA A 11 -0.95 -13.53 -2.56
N GLY A 12 -0.05 -14.47 -2.79
CA GLY A 12 -0.40 -15.86 -3.06
C GLY A 12 -1.07 -16.12 -4.40
N THR A 13 -1.23 -15.11 -5.25
CA THR A 13 -1.88 -15.30 -6.54
C THR A 13 -0.98 -14.84 -7.64
N SER A 14 -0.95 -15.58 -8.72
CA SER A 14 -0.16 -15.19 -9.86
C SER A 14 -1.03 -14.54 -10.93
N GLY A 15 -1.37 -15.26 -11.98
CA GLY A 15 -2.02 -14.70 -13.14
C GLY A 15 -3.31 -13.93 -12.89
N ARG A 16 -4.17 -14.45 -12.04
CA ARG A 16 -5.46 -13.80 -11.79
C ARG A 16 -5.32 -12.47 -11.08
N ALA A 17 -4.48 -12.44 -10.08
CA ALA A 17 -4.29 -11.21 -9.31
C ALA A 17 -3.67 -10.13 -10.18
N LYS A 18 -2.73 -10.51 -11.02
CA LYS A 18 -2.12 -9.55 -11.94
C LYS A 18 -3.12 -9.00 -12.94
N ARG A 19 -4.01 -9.85 -13.42
CA ARG A 19 -5.04 -9.41 -14.37
C ARG A 19 -6.00 -8.44 -13.70
N LEU A 20 -6.46 -8.76 -12.50
CA LEU A 20 -7.36 -7.90 -11.76
C LEU A 20 -6.71 -6.54 -11.49
N GLU A 21 -5.46 -6.54 -11.08
CA GLU A 21 -4.73 -5.31 -10.85
C GLU A 21 -4.63 -4.48 -12.12
N ALA A 22 -4.35 -5.11 -13.25
CA ALA A 22 -4.27 -4.42 -14.53
C ALA A 22 -5.61 -3.82 -14.94
N GLU A 23 -6.69 -4.56 -14.75
CA GLU A 23 -8.02 -4.05 -15.07
C GLU A 23 -8.40 -2.87 -14.20
N MET A 24 -8.09 -2.95 -12.91
CA MET A 24 -8.36 -1.85 -11.99
C MET A 24 -7.54 -0.62 -12.37
N ALA A 25 -6.31 -0.81 -12.81
CA ALA A 25 -5.44 0.29 -13.16
C ALA A 25 -5.92 1.06 -14.40
N GLU A 26 -6.80 0.50 -15.21
CA GLU A 26 -7.37 1.21 -16.35
C GLU A 26 -8.37 2.27 -15.92
N HIS A 27 -9.02 2.09 -14.77
CA HIS A 27 -10.10 2.93 -14.33
C HIS A 27 -9.84 3.61 -12.99
N TYR A 28 -8.95 3.05 -12.21
CA TYR A 28 -8.72 3.51 -10.82
C TYR A 28 -7.23 3.54 -10.52
N ASP A 29 -6.86 4.46 -9.64
CA ASP A 29 -5.60 4.38 -8.96
C ASP A 29 -5.85 3.64 -7.65
N VAL A 30 -5.02 2.67 -7.35
CA VAL A 30 -5.13 1.88 -6.12
C VAL A 30 -4.14 2.45 -5.12
N TYR A 31 -4.65 3.14 -4.11
CA TYR A 31 -3.83 3.67 -3.04
C TYR A 31 -3.83 2.73 -1.86
N TYR A 32 -2.69 2.61 -1.22
CA TYR A 32 -2.60 1.78 -0.03
C TYR A 32 -1.51 2.32 0.89
N ARG A 33 -1.69 2.04 2.18
CA ARG A 33 -0.68 2.32 3.18
C ARG A 33 -0.77 1.25 4.26
N VAL A 34 0.32 1.11 5.03
CA VAL A 34 0.39 0.09 6.05
C VAL A 34 0.77 0.70 7.38
N HIS A 35 0.37 0.01 8.46
CA HIS A 35 0.82 0.30 9.82
C HIS A 35 1.95 -0.68 10.10
N ALA A 36 3.14 -0.17 10.30
CA ALA A 36 4.31 -1.00 10.57
C ALA A 36 4.69 -0.91 12.04
N GLN A 37 5.05 -2.03 12.61
CA GLN A 37 5.51 -2.09 13.99
C GLN A 37 6.61 -1.05 14.23
N THR A 38 6.51 -0.28 15.29
CA THR A 38 7.44 0.78 15.68
C THR A 38 7.28 2.07 14.89
N TYR A 39 6.99 1.98 13.58
CA TYR A 39 6.95 3.16 12.72
C TYR A 39 5.56 3.78 12.57
N GLY A 40 4.52 3.04 12.93
CA GLY A 40 3.16 3.54 12.80
C GLY A 40 2.65 3.50 11.36
N TRP A 41 1.69 4.35 11.05
CA TRP A 41 1.14 4.43 9.70
C TRP A 41 2.10 5.12 8.76
N LEU A 42 2.48 4.41 7.71
CA LEU A 42 3.35 4.96 6.69
C LEU A 42 2.53 5.77 5.68
N ALA A 43 3.21 6.48 4.81
CA ALA A 43 2.54 7.34 3.84
C ALA A 43 1.85 6.52 2.74
N TRP A 44 0.87 7.13 2.10
CA TRP A 44 0.17 6.52 0.98
C TRP A 44 1.10 6.29 -0.19
N THR A 45 0.95 5.12 -0.80
CA THR A 45 1.60 4.82 -2.06
C THR A 45 0.55 4.24 -3.00
N LYS A 46 0.91 4.00 -4.26
CA LYS A 46 -0.08 3.56 -5.23
C LYS A 46 0.51 2.68 -6.32
N ASN A 47 -0.38 1.92 -6.94
CA ASN A 47 -0.14 1.25 -8.23
C ASN A 47 1.11 0.39 -8.26
N GLY A 48 1.26 -0.47 -7.27
CA GLY A 48 2.32 -1.46 -7.27
C GLY A 48 3.62 -1.01 -6.66
N GLU A 49 3.69 0.22 -6.18
CA GLU A 49 4.88 0.68 -5.47
C GLU A 49 4.98 0.01 -4.11
N ALA A 50 6.20 -0.12 -3.61
CA ALA A 50 6.42 -0.83 -2.35
C ALA A 50 5.87 -0.05 -1.17
N ALA A 51 5.29 -0.77 -0.23
CA ALA A 51 4.81 -0.20 1.03
C ALA A 51 5.20 -1.14 2.17
N GLY A 52 5.64 -0.56 3.28
CA GLY A 52 5.99 -1.35 4.45
C GLY A 52 7.46 -1.28 4.80
N THR A 53 7.98 -2.38 5.31
CA THR A 53 9.40 -2.44 5.71
C THR A 53 10.06 -3.70 5.16
N ALA A 54 11.37 -3.67 5.05
CA ALA A 54 12.16 -4.83 4.64
C ALA A 54 13.46 -4.88 5.41
N GLY A 55 13.83 -6.05 5.87
CA GLY A 55 15.10 -6.28 6.56
C GLY A 55 15.19 -5.70 7.97
N LEU A 56 14.07 -5.28 8.54
CA LEU A 56 14.04 -4.64 9.86
C LEU A 56 13.36 -5.49 10.92
N SER A 57 12.88 -6.67 10.56
CA SER A 57 12.14 -7.55 11.46
C SER A 57 10.93 -6.87 12.08
N LYS A 58 10.30 -5.97 11.33
CA LYS A 58 9.08 -5.29 11.77
C LYS A 58 7.89 -5.88 11.03
N ARG A 59 6.84 -6.21 11.77
CA ARG A 59 5.65 -6.78 11.16
C ARG A 59 4.69 -5.68 10.74
N LEU A 60 3.88 -5.99 9.75
CA LEU A 60 2.78 -5.12 9.35
C LEU A 60 1.60 -5.40 10.27
N GLU A 61 1.02 -4.36 10.83
CA GLU A 61 -0.04 -4.48 11.84
C GLU A 61 -1.39 -4.02 11.32
N GLY A 62 -1.43 -3.37 10.20
CA GLY A 62 -2.67 -2.93 9.60
C GLY A 62 -2.46 -2.44 8.18
N ILE A 63 -3.57 -2.30 7.47
CA ILE A 63 -3.53 -1.86 6.09
C ILE A 63 -4.80 -1.08 5.76
N GLN A 64 -4.66 -0.09 4.89
CA GLN A 64 -5.79 0.60 4.26
C GLN A 64 -5.59 0.59 2.76
N ILE A 65 -6.66 0.28 2.03
CA ILE A 65 -6.65 0.28 0.58
C ILE A 65 -7.83 1.13 0.11
N VAL A 66 -7.56 2.05 -0.81
CA VAL A 66 -8.58 2.95 -1.34
C VAL A 66 -8.48 2.99 -2.85
N LEU A 67 -9.61 2.82 -3.53
CA LEU A 67 -9.69 3.00 -4.97
C LEU A 67 -10.11 4.43 -5.24
N VAL A 68 -9.34 5.13 -6.04
CA VAL A 68 -9.60 6.50 -6.44
C VAL A 68 -9.75 6.52 -7.95
N PRO A 69 -10.75 7.24 -8.51
CA PRO A 69 -10.83 7.36 -9.96
C PRO A 69 -9.50 7.81 -10.54
N LYS A 70 -9.13 7.24 -11.66
CA LYS A 70 -7.82 7.48 -12.25
C LYS A 70 -7.55 8.97 -12.42
N GLY A 71 -6.39 9.40 -11.94
CA GLY A 71 -6.03 10.82 -11.96
C GLY A 71 -6.57 11.64 -10.79
N GLY A 72 -7.31 11.01 -9.89
CA GLY A 72 -7.82 11.70 -8.70
C GLY A 72 -6.77 11.90 -7.64
N ALA A 73 -7.10 12.70 -6.65
CA ALA A 73 -6.20 13.01 -5.56
C ALA A 73 -6.01 11.83 -4.62
N ALA A 74 -4.83 11.74 -4.00
CA ALA A 74 -4.57 10.73 -2.99
C ALA A 74 -5.49 10.93 -1.79
N PRO A 75 -5.80 9.85 -1.04
CA PRO A 75 -6.54 9.98 0.20
C PRO A 75 -5.83 10.90 1.18
N ALA A 76 -6.60 11.55 2.05
CA ALA A 76 -6.02 12.42 3.07
C ALA A 76 -5.19 11.63 4.07
N ASN A 77 -4.24 12.29 4.70
CA ASN A 77 -3.39 11.65 5.70
C ASN A 77 -4.19 11.12 6.89
N ASN A 78 -5.35 11.70 7.16
CA ASN A 78 -6.21 11.27 8.25
C ASN A 78 -7.40 10.44 7.78
N TYR A 79 -7.30 9.85 6.61
CA TYR A 79 -8.37 9.04 6.05
C TYR A 79 -8.83 7.96 7.04
N GLY A 80 -10.14 7.86 7.23
CA GLY A 80 -10.71 6.88 8.15
C GLY A 80 -10.43 7.16 9.61
N GLY A 81 -10.01 8.37 9.96
CA GLY A 81 -9.71 8.73 11.33
C GLY A 81 -8.31 8.29 11.79
N VAL A 82 -7.50 7.79 10.88
CA VAL A 82 -6.17 7.29 11.22
C VAL A 82 -5.13 8.17 10.55
N VAL A 83 -4.23 8.72 11.35
CA VAL A 83 -3.27 9.72 10.88
C VAL A 83 -1.96 9.06 10.46
N THR A 84 -1.44 9.46 9.30
CA THR A 84 -0.10 9.06 8.87
C THR A 84 0.93 9.65 9.83
N THR A 85 1.81 8.80 10.36
CA THR A 85 2.83 9.23 11.31
C THR A 85 4.23 9.23 10.74
N ASN A 86 4.41 8.68 9.54
CA ASN A 86 5.72 8.62 8.90
C ASN A 86 5.58 9.08 7.45
N LYS A 87 6.53 9.87 6.98
CA LYS A 87 6.49 10.41 5.63
C LYS A 87 6.94 9.40 4.56
N GLN A 88 7.58 8.34 4.97
CA GLN A 88 8.06 7.33 4.04
C GLN A 88 6.95 6.31 3.75
N THR A 89 6.95 5.78 2.53
CA THR A 89 6.02 4.72 2.14
C THR A 89 6.62 3.35 2.38
N TYR A 90 7.94 3.25 2.34
CA TYR A 90 8.67 2.00 2.42
C TYR A 90 10.00 2.25 3.12
N ILE A 91 10.27 1.49 4.16
CA ILE A 91 11.48 1.64 4.95
C ILE A 91 12.26 0.34 4.88
N LYS A 92 13.47 0.40 4.40
CA LYS A 92 14.30 -0.79 4.35
C LYS A 92 15.64 -0.56 5.02
N LYS A 93 16.19 -1.67 5.47
CA LYS A 93 17.49 -1.69 6.10
C LYS A 93 18.59 -1.28 5.12
#